data_9988044d9ea1bde16a2b0bde2390eaad
#
_entry.id   9988044d9ea1bde16a2b0bde2390eaad
#
_cell.length_a   1.000
_cell.length_b   1.000
_cell.length_c   1.000
_cell.angle_alpha   90.00
_cell.angle_beta   90.00
_cell.angle_gamma   90.00
#
_symmetry.space_group_name_H-M   'P 1'
#
loop_
_entity.id
_entity.type
_entity.pdbx_description
1 polymer ?
#
loop_
_entity_poly.entity_id
_entity_poly.type
_entity_poly.pdbx_seq_one_letter_code
_entity_poly.pdbx_strand_id
1 'polypeptide(L)'
;MIEKSMKIQLASGLEARPVAVLVQKASQHESSVYIQAEGKKVNAKSIMGMMSLGLNMGEEVTVVAEGSDEAAAIESIEKYLSGQES
;
A
#
# COMPACT_ATOMS: atom_id res chain seq x y z
N MET A 1 -11.43 1.44 11.73
CA MET A 1 -10.03 1.45 11.27
C MET A 1 -9.47 0.05 11.29
N ILE A 2 -8.81 -0.35 10.19
CA ILE A 2 -8.17 -1.65 10.08
C ILE A 2 -6.68 -1.45 9.84
N GLU A 3 -5.85 -2.20 10.56
CA GLU A 3 -4.40 -2.21 10.35
C GLU A 3 -3.98 -3.64 10.08
N LYS A 4 -3.15 -3.83 9.08
CA LYS A 4 -2.65 -5.16 8.76
C LYS A 4 -1.20 -5.07 8.28
N SER A 5 -0.34 -5.89 8.88
CA SER A 5 1.05 -5.99 8.43
C SER A 5 1.15 -7.01 7.32
N MET A 6 1.97 -6.71 6.33
CA MET A 6 2.17 -7.60 5.19
C MET A 6 3.53 -7.36 4.58
N LYS A 7 4.02 -8.34 3.83
CA LYS A 7 5.31 -8.22 3.15
C LYS A 7 5.12 -7.86 1.69
N ILE A 8 6.06 -7.09 1.18
CA ILE A 8 6.06 -6.74 -0.23
C ILE A 8 6.59 -7.93 -1.03
N GLN A 9 5.73 -8.49 -1.88
CA GLN A 9 6.07 -9.66 -2.70
C GLN A 9 6.20 -9.28 -4.18
N LEU A 10 6.41 -7.99 -4.45
CA LEU A 10 6.62 -7.52 -5.81
C LEU A 10 8.10 -7.59 -6.14
N ALA A 11 8.44 -8.22 -7.26
CA ALA A 11 9.84 -8.45 -7.64
C ALA A 11 10.66 -7.16 -7.71
N SER A 12 10.03 -6.06 -8.13
CA SER A 12 10.72 -4.77 -8.25
C SER A 12 10.57 -3.90 -7.00
N GLY A 13 9.88 -4.39 -5.95
CA GLY A 13 9.62 -3.59 -4.77
C GLY A 13 8.68 -2.42 -5.08
N LEU A 14 8.80 -1.33 -4.32
CA LEU A 14 7.98 -0.14 -4.53
C LEU A 14 8.75 0.91 -5.34
N GLU A 15 8.88 0.66 -6.62
CA GLU A 15 9.44 1.62 -7.57
C GLU A 15 8.30 2.40 -8.24
N ALA A 16 8.64 3.22 -9.25
CA ALA A 16 7.67 4.14 -9.86
C ALA A 16 6.42 3.46 -10.38
N ARG A 17 6.58 2.35 -11.14
CA ARG A 17 5.42 1.68 -11.73
C ARG A 17 4.55 0.99 -10.68
N PRO A 18 5.11 0.17 -9.77
CA PRO A 18 4.31 -0.42 -8.70
C PRO A 18 3.65 0.62 -7.80
N VAL A 19 4.35 1.73 -7.53
CA VAL A 19 3.77 2.80 -6.72
C VAL A 19 2.56 3.41 -7.42
N ALA A 20 2.66 3.66 -8.72
CA ALA A 20 1.54 4.24 -9.48
C ALA A 20 0.31 3.31 -9.44
N VAL A 21 0.52 2.00 -9.60
CA VAL A 21 -0.57 1.04 -9.53
C VAL A 21 -1.18 1.01 -8.13
N LEU A 22 -0.34 1.01 -7.10
CA LEU A 22 -0.81 0.99 -5.72
C LEU A 22 -1.64 2.23 -5.39
N VAL A 23 -1.17 3.40 -5.81
CA VAL A 23 -1.91 4.64 -5.61
C VAL A 23 -3.26 4.58 -6.32
N GLN A 24 -3.31 4.02 -7.52
CA GLN A 24 -4.54 3.84 -8.26
C GLN A 24 -5.53 2.95 -7.49
N LYS A 25 -5.05 1.82 -6.98
CA LYS A 25 -5.90 0.91 -6.21
C LYS A 25 -6.43 1.57 -4.95
N ALA A 26 -5.56 2.27 -4.22
CA ALA A 26 -5.99 2.99 -3.02
C ALA A 26 -7.02 4.06 -3.34
N SER A 27 -6.85 4.75 -4.47
CA SER A 27 -7.74 5.83 -4.88
C SER A 27 -9.12 5.35 -5.31
N GLN A 28 -9.29 4.07 -5.60
CA GLN A 28 -10.59 3.50 -5.95
C GLN A 28 -11.50 3.35 -4.73
N HIS A 29 -10.95 3.50 -3.54
CA HIS A 29 -11.71 3.36 -2.30
C HIS A 29 -11.91 4.73 -1.66
N GLU A 30 -13.03 4.90 -0.97
CA GLU A 30 -13.31 6.15 -0.26
C GLU A 30 -12.51 6.25 1.02
N SER A 31 -12.14 5.12 1.61
CA SER A 31 -11.38 5.10 2.86
C SER A 31 -10.05 5.80 2.72
N SER A 32 -9.59 6.39 3.82
CA SER A 32 -8.22 6.87 3.90
C SER A 32 -7.31 5.66 4.04
N VAL A 33 -6.24 5.62 3.25
CA VAL A 33 -5.30 4.50 3.25
C VAL A 33 -3.89 5.03 3.47
N TYR A 34 -3.19 4.43 4.43
CA TYR A 34 -1.82 4.82 4.77
C TYR A 34 -0.93 3.59 4.77
N ILE A 35 0.33 3.79 4.43
CA ILE A 35 1.36 2.76 4.51
C ILE A 35 2.39 3.21 5.54
N GLN A 36 2.66 2.36 6.53
CA GLN A 36 3.67 2.63 7.55
C GLN A 36 4.85 1.70 7.38
N ALA A 37 6.04 2.25 7.39
CA ALA A 37 7.28 1.46 7.31
C ALA A 37 8.42 2.31 7.85
N GLU A 38 9.31 1.69 8.62
CA GLU A 38 10.53 2.32 9.12
C GLU A 38 10.28 3.64 9.82
N GLY A 39 9.21 3.70 10.61
CA GLY A 39 8.86 4.89 11.36
C GLY A 39 8.18 6.00 10.57
N LYS A 40 7.91 5.74 9.30
CA LYS A 40 7.23 6.71 8.43
C LYS A 40 5.80 6.23 8.14
N LYS A 41 4.88 7.17 8.07
CA LYS A 41 3.50 6.89 7.68
C LYS A 41 3.15 7.82 6.53
N VAL A 42 2.83 7.25 5.36
CA VAL A 42 2.53 8.04 4.18
C VAL A 42 1.14 7.72 3.66
N ASN A 43 0.53 8.69 2.97
CA ASN A 43 -0.77 8.51 2.36
C ASN A 43 -0.62 7.67 1.10
N ALA A 44 -1.30 6.51 1.06
CA ALA A 44 -1.21 5.61 -0.08
C ALA A 44 -1.80 6.18 -1.36
N LYS A 45 -2.56 7.27 -1.26
CA LYS A 45 -3.11 7.95 -2.43
C LYS A 45 -2.18 9.04 -2.97
N SER A 46 -0.99 9.20 -2.37
CA SER A 46 0.00 10.17 -2.79
C SER A 46 1.19 9.48 -3.43
N ILE A 47 1.42 9.74 -4.71
CA ILE A 47 2.55 9.14 -5.43
C ILE A 47 3.87 9.57 -4.79
N MET A 48 4.02 10.85 -4.50
CA MET A 48 5.26 11.35 -3.91
C MET A 48 5.52 10.78 -2.53
N GLY A 49 4.47 10.67 -1.71
CA GLY A 49 4.61 10.05 -0.39
C GLY A 49 5.04 8.61 -0.49
N MET A 50 4.40 7.85 -1.39
CA MET A 50 4.71 6.44 -1.55
C MET A 50 6.13 6.23 -2.09
N MET A 51 6.57 7.07 -3.02
CA MET A 51 7.91 6.94 -3.58
C MET A 51 9.01 7.24 -2.56
N SER A 52 8.69 8.03 -1.54
CA SER A 52 9.66 8.35 -0.49
C SER A 52 10.00 7.16 0.40
N LEU A 53 9.19 6.10 0.37
CA LEU A 53 9.45 4.93 1.20
C LEU A 53 10.62 4.08 0.70
N GLY A 54 10.79 3.95 -0.61
CA GLY A 54 11.91 3.22 -1.19
C GLY A 54 12.01 1.77 -0.76
N LEU A 55 10.89 1.09 -0.61
CA LEU A 55 10.86 -0.27 -0.09
C LEU A 55 11.14 -1.31 -1.15
N ASN A 56 11.76 -2.41 -0.74
CA ASN A 56 12.14 -3.52 -1.61
C ASN A 56 11.32 -4.77 -1.32
N MET A 57 11.41 -5.73 -2.23
CA MET A 57 10.75 -7.02 -2.03
C MET A 57 11.20 -7.65 -0.72
N GLY A 58 10.26 -8.21 0.02
CA GLY A 58 10.51 -8.87 1.29
C GLY A 58 10.42 -7.97 2.51
N GLU A 59 10.39 -6.66 2.31
CA GLU A 59 10.24 -5.75 3.44
C GLU A 59 8.80 -5.73 3.92
N GLU A 60 8.63 -5.54 5.23
CA GLU A 60 7.31 -5.54 5.84
C GLU A 60 6.76 -4.12 5.96
N VAL A 61 5.48 -3.98 5.67
CA VAL A 61 4.78 -2.71 5.84
C VAL A 61 3.49 -2.95 6.61
N THR A 62 2.98 -1.91 7.25
CA THR A 62 1.66 -1.94 7.88
C THR A 62 0.74 -1.05 7.07
N VAL A 63 -0.36 -1.63 6.59
CA VAL A 63 -1.37 -0.90 5.84
C VAL A 63 -2.50 -0.54 6.79
N VAL A 64 -2.88 0.74 6.80
CA VAL A 64 -3.94 1.25 7.65
C VAL A 64 -5.02 1.82 6.76
N ALA A 65 -6.27 1.39 6.97
CA ALA A 65 -7.40 1.93 6.23
C ALA A 65 -8.50 2.33 7.19
N GLU A 66 -9.14 3.47 6.93
CA GLU A 66 -10.22 3.98 7.76
C GLU A 66 -11.30 4.59 6.87
N GLY A 67 -12.51 4.04 6.96
CA GLY A 67 -13.63 4.54 6.17
C GLY A 67 -14.66 3.46 5.92
N SER A 68 -15.65 3.80 5.09
CA SER A 68 -16.80 2.93 4.84
C SER A 68 -16.44 1.63 4.13
N ASP A 69 -15.37 1.62 3.34
CA ASP A 69 -14.92 0.45 2.59
C ASP A 69 -13.53 0.00 3.02
N GLU A 70 -13.20 0.20 4.29
CA GLU A 70 -11.83 -0.06 4.78
C GLU A 70 -11.41 -1.52 4.59
N ALA A 71 -12.31 -2.47 4.79
CA ALA A 71 -11.98 -3.89 4.62
C ALA A 71 -11.64 -4.20 3.15
N ALA A 72 -12.42 -3.65 2.23
CA ALA A 72 -12.17 -3.84 0.80
C ALA A 72 -10.85 -3.16 0.38
N ALA A 73 -10.56 -1.99 0.96
CA ALA A 73 -9.32 -1.29 0.66
C ALA A 73 -8.10 -2.11 1.11
N ILE A 74 -8.13 -2.64 2.31
CA ILE A 74 -7.03 -3.47 2.82
C ILE A 74 -6.85 -4.70 1.93
N GLU A 75 -7.94 -5.35 1.56
CA GLU A 75 -7.85 -6.55 0.72
C GLU A 75 -7.26 -6.24 -0.65
N SER A 76 -7.67 -5.13 -1.27
CA SER A 76 -7.16 -4.72 -2.56
C SER A 76 -5.65 -4.48 -2.53
N ILE A 77 -5.19 -3.76 -1.49
CA ILE A 77 -3.77 -3.47 -1.33
C ILE A 77 -2.99 -4.76 -1.07
N GLU A 78 -3.52 -5.62 -0.21
CA GLU A 78 -2.86 -6.87 0.14
C GLU A 78 -2.68 -7.78 -1.08
N LYS A 79 -3.71 -7.91 -1.90
CA LYS A 79 -3.62 -8.73 -3.11
C LYS A 79 -2.53 -8.23 -4.03
N TYR A 80 -2.42 -6.92 -4.18
CA TYR A 80 -1.39 -6.36 -5.04
C TYR A 80 0.01 -6.57 -4.46
N LEU A 81 0.20 -6.25 -3.17
CA LEU A 81 1.52 -6.37 -2.54
C LEU A 81 1.98 -7.80 -2.42
N SER A 82 1.04 -8.75 -2.33
CA SER A 82 1.40 -10.17 -2.26
C SER A 82 1.76 -10.79 -3.61
N GLY A 83 1.63 -10.01 -4.69
CA GLY A 83 1.94 -10.48 -6.02
C GLY A 83 0.81 -11.27 -6.68
N GLN A 84 -0.38 -11.30 -6.09
CA GLN A 84 -1.51 -12.02 -6.65
C GLN A 84 -2.18 -11.29 -7.81
N GLU A 85 -1.99 -9.98 -7.90
CA GLU A 85 -2.47 -9.17 -9.01
C GLU A 85 -1.30 -8.52 -9.70
N SER A 86 -1.35 -8.49 -11.01
CA SER A 86 -0.32 -7.83 -11.81
C SER A 86 -0.78 -6.46 -12.29
#